data_aadd1fb69eed887e1fb27033f9e0bd24
#
_entry.id   aadd1fb69eed887e1fb27033f9e0bd24
#
_cell.length_a   1.000
_cell.length_b   1.000
_cell.length_c   1.000
_cell.angle_alpha   90.00
_cell.angle_beta   90.00
_cell.angle_gamma   90.00
#
_symmetry.space_group_name_H-M   'P 1'
#
loop_
_entity.id
_entity.type
_entity.pdbx_description
1 polymer ?
#
loop_
_entity_poly.entity_id
_entity_poly.type
_entity_poly.pdbx_seq_one_letter_code
_entity_poly.pdbx_strand_id
1 'polypeptide(L)'
;WTDYILQVLIIAWEDYMHTGDVSSLNYFYNDLKEKTLHKLARKDGLISTKTGLVTKEILNAVHLSEIEYSRQKKENPTFRDLVDWPQKNLNANKESWQYGIKGETDDFDFRNINTVINSYHYQSLVIMSKISKILGYLDDYYFFKNRASKVKNSINKKLIKPKSGLYIDGEGSIHSSLHANFLPLKFGIIPKKNLEKVIAFIKKKGMSCSPYGAQHLFDALYKSEQSEYGLKLLTSKGDRSWAHWIYDLGATMTLEAWDFKFKPNMDWNHAWGSAPGNIIANHIMGIQPIKPGFEIVRIKPQIFDIKSAKLNYSTIRGEISMSIINDYKNFFSMDINIPSNMEAEIYFPKYFNDQKIKMNGKTIDHVEKENFLIVKKIGSGQKNFNIFR
;
A
#
# COMPACT_ATOMS: atom_id res chain seq x y z
N TRP A 1 -4.17 -15.61 9.41
CA TRP A 1 -3.05 -15.23 8.53
C TRP A 1 -2.24 -14.11 9.18
N THR A 2 -0.92 -14.25 9.23
CA THR A 2 -0.01 -13.30 9.90
C THR A 2 -0.08 -11.91 9.30
N ASP A 3 -0.11 -11.81 7.99
CA ASP A 3 -0.20 -10.55 7.25
C ASP A 3 -1.53 -9.83 7.51
N TYR A 4 -2.65 -10.53 7.61
CA TYR A 4 -3.95 -9.92 7.94
C TYR A 4 -3.97 -9.33 9.35
N ILE A 5 -3.37 -10.03 10.33
CA ILE A 5 -3.23 -9.49 11.68
C ILE A 5 -2.45 -8.17 11.66
N LEU A 6 -1.33 -8.12 10.93
CA LEU A 6 -0.50 -6.91 10.82
C LEU A 6 -1.19 -5.77 10.05
N GLN A 7 -2.02 -6.09 9.05
CA GLN A 7 -2.74 -5.10 8.26
C GLN A 7 -3.86 -4.39 9.04
N VAL A 8 -4.36 -4.96 10.14
CA VAL A 8 -5.34 -4.29 11.00
C VAL A 8 -4.86 -2.91 11.45
N LEU A 9 -3.55 -2.74 11.69
CA LEU A 9 -2.97 -1.44 12.03
C LEU A 9 -3.12 -0.43 10.90
N ILE A 10 -3.00 -0.88 9.63
CA ILE A 10 -3.19 -0.03 8.46
C ILE A 10 -4.65 0.42 8.38
N ILE A 11 -5.60 -0.51 8.55
CA ILE A 11 -7.04 -0.22 8.52
C ILE A 11 -7.40 0.80 9.61
N ALA A 12 -6.97 0.56 10.85
CA ALA A 12 -7.24 1.47 11.97
C ALA A 12 -6.63 2.88 11.75
N TRP A 13 -5.46 2.95 11.11
CA TRP A 13 -4.83 4.21 10.76
C TRP A 13 -5.57 4.95 9.64
N GLU A 14 -6.00 4.25 8.59
CA GLU A 14 -6.77 4.85 7.50
C GLU A 14 -8.15 5.32 7.99
N ASP A 15 -8.83 4.56 8.84
CA ASP A 15 -10.08 4.98 9.49
C ASP A 15 -9.88 6.33 10.21
N TYR A 16 -8.87 6.43 11.07
CA TYR A 16 -8.55 7.68 11.76
C TYR A 16 -8.19 8.83 10.79
N MET A 17 -7.42 8.56 9.75
CA MET A 17 -7.07 9.59 8.78
C MET A 17 -8.27 10.11 8.01
N HIS A 18 -9.26 9.27 7.74
CA HIS A 18 -10.47 9.65 7.00
C HIS A 18 -11.53 10.31 7.90
N THR A 19 -11.67 9.85 9.12
CA THR A 19 -12.72 10.33 10.05
C THR A 19 -12.24 11.44 10.98
N GLY A 20 -10.98 11.41 11.39
CA GLY A 20 -10.44 12.25 12.47
C GLY A 20 -10.85 11.80 13.87
N ASP A 21 -11.62 10.71 13.99
CA ASP A 21 -12.09 10.19 15.27
C ASP A 21 -11.07 9.22 15.88
N VAL A 22 -10.64 9.53 17.10
CA VAL A 22 -9.68 8.72 17.86
C VAL A 22 -10.35 7.61 18.69
N SER A 23 -11.67 7.55 18.72
CA SER A 23 -12.41 6.66 19.63
C SER A 23 -12.08 5.20 19.40
N SER A 24 -12.03 4.76 18.13
CA SER A 24 -11.63 3.39 17.76
C SER A 24 -10.19 3.07 18.13
N LEU A 25 -9.28 4.00 17.92
CA LEU A 25 -7.87 3.84 18.30
C LEU A 25 -7.68 3.71 19.80
N ASN A 26 -8.44 4.50 20.58
CA ASN A 26 -8.40 4.45 22.03
C ASN A 26 -9.03 3.14 22.57
N TYR A 27 -10.18 2.76 22.04
CA TYR A 27 -10.91 1.55 22.47
C TYR A 27 -10.08 0.28 22.20
N PHE A 28 -9.50 0.14 21.01
CA PHE A 28 -8.71 -1.03 20.60
C PHE A 28 -7.21 -0.91 20.85
N TYR A 29 -6.77 0.07 21.65
CA TYR A 29 -5.33 0.35 21.82
C TYR A 29 -4.49 -0.87 22.16
N ASN A 30 -4.91 -1.63 23.17
CA ASN A 30 -4.18 -2.83 23.62
C ASN A 30 -4.20 -3.94 22.56
N ASP A 31 -5.32 -4.13 21.87
CA ASP A 31 -5.42 -5.12 20.79
C ASP A 31 -4.53 -4.75 19.60
N LEU A 32 -4.53 -3.48 19.21
CA LEU A 32 -3.63 -2.97 18.17
C LEU A 32 -2.16 -3.15 18.53
N LYS A 33 -1.81 -2.92 19.81
CA LYS A 33 -0.47 -3.15 20.33
C LYS A 33 -0.04 -4.61 20.16
N GLU A 34 -0.87 -5.56 20.56
CA GLU A 34 -0.61 -7.00 20.41
C GLU A 34 -0.59 -7.45 18.94
N LYS A 35 -1.48 -6.89 18.09
CA LYS A 35 -1.53 -7.17 16.65
C LYS A 35 -0.29 -6.69 15.88
N THR A 36 0.58 -5.87 16.49
CA THR A 36 1.92 -5.62 15.91
C THR A 36 2.79 -6.88 15.90
N LEU A 37 2.43 -7.91 16.67
CA LEU A 37 3.19 -9.15 16.88
C LEU A 37 4.62 -8.91 17.40
N HIS A 38 4.85 -7.81 18.11
CA HIS A 38 6.17 -7.41 18.59
C HIS A 38 6.78 -8.42 19.58
N LYS A 39 5.96 -9.23 20.26
CA LYS A 39 6.39 -10.29 21.18
C LYS A 39 7.02 -11.49 20.47
N LEU A 40 6.77 -11.64 19.15
CA LEU A 40 7.41 -12.68 18.32
C LEU A 40 8.82 -12.28 17.85
N ALA A 41 9.28 -11.06 18.12
CA ALA A 41 10.52 -10.54 17.58
C ALA A 41 11.77 -11.22 18.19
N ARG A 42 12.67 -11.65 17.31
CA ARG A 42 14.04 -12.05 17.66
C ARG A 42 14.85 -10.84 18.17
N LYS A 43 16.07 -11.12 18.63
CA LYS A 43 17.01 -10.05 19.06
C LYS A 43 17.26 -8.98 17.99
N ASP A 44 17.18 -9.31 16.71
CA ASP A 44 17.34 -8.37 15.59
C ASP A 44 16.04 -7.64 15.19
N GLY A 45 14.93 -7.96 15.83
CA GLY A 45 13.62 -7.36 15.62
C GLY A 45 12.76 -8.07 14.56
N LEU A 46 13.31 -8.99 13.78
CA LEU A 46 12.54 -9.74 12.78
C LEU A 46 11.65 -10.80 13.44
N ILE A 47 10.49 -11.03 12.83
CA ILE A 47 9.47 -11.96 13.34
C ILE A 47 9.18 -13.12 12.38
N SER A 48 8.77 -14.23 12.97
CA SER A 48 7.95 -15.28 12.37
C SER A 48 7.10 -15.94 13.44
N THR A 49 6.15 -16.77 13.05
CA THR A 49 5.37 -17.60 13.98
C THR A 49 6.22 -18.61 14.76
N LYS A 50 7.49 -18.77 14.41
CA LYS A 50 8.47 -19.69 15.02
C LYS A 50 9.54 -18.98 15.87
N THR A 51 9.57 -17.65 15.90
CA THR A 51 10.65 -16.90 16.57
C THR A 51 10.34 -16.47 18.00
N GLY A 52 9.08 -16.58 18.41
CA GLY A 52 8.64 -16.26 19.77
C GLY A 52 7.42 -17.08 20.17
N LEU A 53 6.93 -16.83 21.38
CA LEU A 53 5.73 -17.50 21.88
C LEU A 53 4.47 -16.69 21.53
N VAL A 54 3.47 -17.36 20.98
CA VAL A 54 2.13 -16.81 20.85
C VAL A 54 1.52 -16.78 22.25
N THR A 55 1.36 -15.61 22.82
CA THR A 55 0.85 -15.42 24.18
C THR A 55 -0.68 -15.37 24.20
N LYS A 56 -1.26 -15.51 25.42
CA LYS A 56 -2.69 -15.37 25.64
C LYS A 56 -3.24 -14.00 25.21
N GLU A 57 -2.45 -12.94 25.44
CA GLU A 57 -2.81 -11.56 25.03
C GLU A 57 -2.91 -11.45 23.51
N ILE A 58 -1.96 -12.05 22.77
CA ILE A 58 -2.00 -12.07 21.30
C ILE A 58 -3.25 -12.82 20.82
N LEU A 59 -3.56 -13.98 21.45
CA LEU A 59 -4.73 -14.78 21.09
C LEU A 59 -6.03 -14.02 21.34
N ASN A 60 -6.14 -13.38 22.49
CA ASN A 60 -7.29 -12.55 22.82
C ASN A 60 -7.45 -11.40 21.83
N ALA A 61 -6.37 -10.72 21.49
CA ALA A 61 -6.37 -9.61 20.51
C ALA A 61 -6.81 -10.04 19.10
N VAL A 62 -6.62 -11.28 18.72
CA VAL A 62 -7.07 -11.85 17.43
C VAL A 62 -8.36 -12.68 17.56
N HIS A 63 -9.01 -12.62 18.73
CA HIS A 63 -10.27 -13.30 19.04
C HIS A 63 -10.23 -14.82 18.87
N LEU A 64 -9.08 -15.46 19.13
CA LEU A 64 -8.96 -16.90 19.19
C LEU A 64 -9.22 -17.42 20.61
N SER A 65 -10.05 -18.44 20.74
CA SER A 65 -10.33 -19.08 22.02
C SER A 65 -9.16 -19.97 22.48
N GLU A 66 -9.07 -20.20 23.79
CA GLU A 66 -8.08 -21.16 24.35
C GLU A 66 -8.28 -22.58 23.81
N ILE A 67 -9.50 -22.97 23.51
CA ILE A 67 -9.82 -24.28 22.92
C ILE A 67 -9.26 -24.39 21.50
N GLU A 68 -9.42 -23.36 20.69
CA GLU A 68 -8.84 -23.31 19.34
C GLU A 68 -7.32 -23.31 19.40
N TYR A 69 -6.72 -22.58 20.33
CA TYR A 69 -5.30 -22.61 20.60
C TYR A 69 -4.80 -23.99 20.98
N SER A 70 -5.48 -24.66 21.92
CA SER A 70 -5.12 -25.99 22.38
C SER A 70 -5.19 -27.04 21.29
N ARG A 71 -6.17 -26.93 20.39
CA ARG A 71 -6.29 -27.79 19.19
C ARG A 71 -5.13 -27.56 18.21
N GLN A 72 -4.77 -26.32 17.95
CA GLN A 72 -3.75 -25.98 16.98
C GLN A 72 -2.32 -26.22 17.48
N LYS A 73 -2.10 -26.10 18.81
CA LYS A 73 -0.77 -26.30 19.43
C LYS A 73 -0.22 -27.72 19.26
N LYS A 74 -1.11 -28.72 19.07
CA LYS A 74 -0.69 -30.11 18.89
C LYS A 74 -0.10 -30.45 17.53
N GLU A 75 -0.39 -29.63 16.48
CA GLU A 75 -0.10 -30.03 15.09
C GLU A 75 0.58 -28.95 14.23
N ASN A 76 0.40 -27.64 14.51
CA ASN A 76 0.92 -26.57 13.63
C ASN A 76 1.07 -25.22 14.36
N PRO A 77 1.87 -24.27 13.80
CA PRO A 77 1.90 -22.90 14.30
C PRO A 77 0.51 -22.27 14.22
N THR A 78 0.13 -21.51 15.24
CA THR A 78 -1.16 -20.82 15.38
C THR A 78 -1.45 -19.84 14.24
N PHE A 79 -0.41 -19.22 13.69
CA PHE A 79 -0.47 -18.31 12.59
C PHE A 79 0.27 -18.85 11.38
N ARG A 80 -0.18 -18.45 10.18
CA ARG A 80 0.47 -18.80 8.90
C ARG A 80 0.72 -17.55 8.11
N ASP A 81 1.84 -17.51 7.40
CA ASP A 81 2.16 -16.47 6.46
C ASP A 81 1.42 -16.73 5.15
N LEU A 82 0.77 -15.69 4.61
CA LEU A 82 0.04 -15.80 3.35
C LEU A 82 0.84 -15.26 2.17
N VAL A 83 1.37 -14.07 2.27
CA VAL A 83 2.07 -13.33 1.21
C VAL A 83 1.14 -12.87 0.09
N ASP A 84 0.46 -13.79 -0.59
CA ASP A 84 -0.53 -13.54 -1.64
C ASP A 84 -1.45 -14.77 -1.81
N TRP A 85 -2.55 -14.62 -2.56
CA TRP A 85 -3.52 -15.68 -2.76
C TRP A 85 -4.00 -15.76 -4.22
N PRO A 86 -4.10 -16.96 -4.84
CA PRO A 86 -3.71 -18.26 -4.29
C PRO A 86 -2.20 -18.40 -4.10
N GLN A 87 -1.87 -19.03 -2.99
CA GLN A 87 -0.49 -19.20 -2.58
C GLN A 87 0.20 -20.32 -3.36
N LYS A 88 1.37 -20.04 -3.94
CA LYS A 88 2.25 -21.05 -4.50
C LYS A 88 3.59 -21.03 -3.77
N ASN A 89 4.06 -22.20 -3.39
CA ASN A 89 5.31 -22.38 -2.66
C ASN A 89 6.33 -23.14 -3.51
N LEU A 90 7.45 -22.49 -3.83
CA LEU A 90 8.55 -23.10 -4.61
C LEU A 90 9.13 -24.38 -3.97
N ASN A 91 8.97 -24.54 -2.65
CA ASN A 91 9.44 -25.71 -1.92
C ASN A 91 8.36 -26.81 -1.76
N ALA A 92 7.17 -26.61 -2.33
CA ALA A 92 6.11 -27.60 -2.26
C ALA A 92 6.31 -28.67 -3.34
N ASN A 93 6.45 -29.95 -2.90
CA ASN A 93 6.67 -31.08 -3.79
C ASN A 93 5.39 -31.61 -4.47
N LYS A 94 4.22 -31.02 -4.20
CA LYS A 94 2.93 -31.47 -4.76
C LYS A 94 2.08 -30.26 -5.14
N GLU A 95 1.58 -30.28 -6.36
CA GLU A 95 0.47 -29.45 -6.79
C GLU A 95 -0.76 -29.82 -5.97
N SER A 96 -1.32 -28.84 -5.26
CA SER A 96 -2.62 -29.03 -4.64
C SER A 96 -3.66 -28.34 -5.51
N TRP A 97 -4.82 -28.97 -5.66
CA TRP A 97 -5.96 -28.39 -6.36
C TRP A 97 -6.35 -26.98 -5.88
N GLN A 98 -5.99 -26.63 -4.63
CA GLN A 98 -6.22 -25.32 -4.02
C GLN A 98 -5.38 -24.21 -4.63
N TYR A 99 -4.28 -24.54 -5.31
CA TYR A 99 -3.27 -23.55 -5.71
C TYR A 99 -3.14 -23.37 -7.22
N GLY A 100 -3.96 -24.07 -8.02
CA GLY A 100 -3.85 -24.04 -9.47
C GLY A 100 -2.51 -24.57 -10.01
N ILE A 101 -2.50 -25.01 -11.26
CA ILE A 101 -1.31 -25.58 -11.94
C ILE A 101 -0.29 -24.48 -12.27
N LYS A 102 -0.77 -23.25 -12.51
CA LYS A 102 0.06 -22.06 -12.77
C LYS A 102 -0.40 -20.97 -11.84
N GLY A 103 0.31 -20.73 -10.74
CA GLY A 103 -0.02 -19.64 -9.84
C GLY A 103 -0.13 -18.30 -10.55
N GLU A 104 -1.04 -17.44 -10.09
CA GLU A 104 -1.17 -16.05 -10.57
C GLU A 104 0.04 -15.21 -10.23
N THR A 105 0.79 -15.64 -9.23
CA THR A 105 1.90 -14.91 -8.65
C THR A 105 3.24 -15.29 -9.28
N ASP A 106 4.28 -14.56 -8.89
CA ASP A 106 5.67 -14.79 -9.24
C ASP A 106 6.33 -15.93 -8.44
N ASP A 107 5.53 -16.77 -7.80
CA ASP A 107 5.94 -17.73 -6.79
C ASP A 107 6.63 -17.09 -5.57
N PHE A 108 6.80 -17.83 -4.51
CA PHE A 108 7.39 -17.35 -3.28
C PHE A 108 8.11 -18.50 -2.54
N ASP A 109 9.35 -18.24 -2.12
CA ASP A 109 10.11 -19.18 -1.30
C ASP A 109 9.82 -18.91 0.19
N PHE A 110 8.86 -19.65 0.77
CA PHE A 110 8.47 -19.49 2.17
C PHE A 110 9.58 -19.88 3.12
N ARG A 111 10.11 -18.89 3.83
CA ARG A 111 11.14 -19.02 4.87
C ARG A 111 10.58 -18.59 6.22
N ASN A 112 11.15 -19.11 7.30
CA ASN A 112 10.71 -18.75 8.66
C ASN A 112 10.77 -17.25 8.91
N ILE A 113 11.81 -16.58 8.43
CA ILE A 113 11.90 -15.12 8.40
C ILE A 113 11.72 -14.69 6.95
N ASN A 114 10.56 -14.14 6.63
CA ASN A 114 10.28 -13.70 5.26
C ASN A 114 10.16 -12.17 5.16
N THR A 115 10.48 -11.66 3.98
CA THR A 115 10.55 -10.22 3.71
C THR A 115 9.17 -9.56 3.73
N VAL A 116 8.14 -10.24 3.25
CA VAL A 116 6.78 -9.71 3.17
C VAL A 116 6.20 -9.48 4.55
N ILE A 117 6.18 -10.50 5.40
CA ILE A 117 5.67 -10.39 6.77
C ILE A 117 6.47 -9.35 7.58
N ASN A 118 7.78 -9.32 7.43
CA ASN A 118 8.61 -8.35 8.14
C ASN A 118 8.45 -6.91 7.59
N SER A 119 8.04 -6.73 6.35
CA SER A 119 7.65 -5.43 5.83
C SER A 119 6.33 -4.94 6.44
N TYR A 120 5.34 -5.81 6.57
CA TYR A 120 4.10 -5.49 7.30
C TYR A 120 4.36 -5.25 8.78
N HIS A 121 5.22 -6.07 9.41
CA HIS A 121 5.62 -5.86 10.81
C HIS A 121 6.29 -4.49 11.01
N TYR A 122 7.21 -4.10 10.14
CA TYR A 122 7.78 -2.75 10.15
C TYR A 122 6.70 -1.67 10.09
N GLN A 123 5.77 -1.78 9.13
CA GLN A 123 4.71 -0.79 8.96
C GLN A 123 3.76 -0.73 10.15
N SER A 124 3.39 -1.89 10.71
CA SER A 124 2.55 -1.96 11.91
C SER A 124 3.20 -1.25 13.12
N LEU A 125 4.51 -1.43 13.31
CA LEU A 125 5.26 -0.73 14.37
C LEU A 125 5.32 0.80 14.13
N VAL A 126 5.51 1.23 12.88
CA VAL A 126 5.47 2.66 12.52
C VAL A 126 4.10 3.25 12.84
N ILE A 127 3.03 2.57 12.46
CA ILE A 127 1.66 3.02 12.74
C ILE A 127 1.39 3.03 14.24
N MET A 128 1.73 1.96 14.96
CA MET A 128 1.52 1.89 16.41
C MET A 128 2.27 3.01 17.14
N SER A 129 3.49 3.36 16.71
CA SER A 129 4.20 4.51 17.29
C SER A 129 3.44 5.83 17.08
N LYS A 130 2.81 6.03 15.93
CA LYS A 130 1.98 7.22 15.67
C LYS A 130 0.72 7.24 16.54
N ILE A 131 0.02 6.11 16.64
CA ILE A 131 -1.17 5.95 17.48
C ILE A 131 -0.81 6.24 18.93
N SER A 132 0.27 5.64 19.45
CA SER A 132 0.73 5.88 20.82
C SER A 132 1.02 7.37 21.10
N LYS A 133 1.64 8.07 20.14
CA LYS A 133 1.91 9.50 20.24
C LYS A 133 0.62 10.33 20.31
N ILE A 134 -0.37 10.02 19.48
CA ILE A 134 -1.65 10.74 19.42
C ILE A 134 -2.43 10.56 20.73
N LEU A 135 -2.41 9.35 21.28
CA LEU A 135 -3.11 9.02 22.52
C LEU A 135 -2.31 9.38 23.79
N GLY A 136 -1.10 9.95 23.67
CA GLY A 136 -0.29 10.38 24.80
C GLY A 136 0.56 9.31 25.48
N TYR A 137 0.61 8.08 24.93
CA TYR A 137 1.43 6.98 25.47
C TYR A 137 2.89 7.11 25.00
N LEU A 138 3.66 8.01 25.63
CA LEU A 138 5.00 8.38 25.16
C LEU A 138 6.02 7.24 25.24
N ASP A 139 5.97 6.39 26.28
CA ASP A 139 6.88 5.25 26.41
C ASP A 139 6.67 4.27 25.26
N ASP A 140 5.42 3.93 24.94
CA ASP A 140 5.06 3.09 23.81
C ASP A 140 5.44 3.75 22.48
N TYR A 141 5.31 5.06 22.35
CA TYR A 141 5.76 5.80 21.16
C TYR A 141 7.24 5.53 20.88
N TYR A 142 8.10 5.74 21.88
CA TYR A 142 9.55 5.52 21.73
C TYR A 142 9.88 4.04 21.53
N PHE A 143 9.23 3.16 22.26
CA PHE A 143 9.40 1.71 22.11
C PHE A 143 9.12 1.24 20.67
N PHE A 144 7.96 1.56 20.11
CA PHE A 144 7.60 1.12 18.76
C PHE A 144 8.42 1.83 17.69
N LYS A 145 8.74 3.09 17.84
CA LYS A 145 9.62 3.84 16.94
C LYS A 145 11.01 3.22 16.84
N ASN A 146 11.61 2.88 17.98
CA ASN A 146 12.93 2.25 18.03
C ASN A 146 12.90 0.84 17.43
N ARG A 147 11.85 0.08 17.71
CA ARG A 147 11.66 -1.24 17.10
C ARG A 147 11.51 -1.16 15.59
N ALA A 148 10.69 -0.25 15.08
CA ALA A 148 10.54 -0.03 13.65
C ALA A 148 11.90 0.24 12.98
N SER A 149 12.70 1.13 13.56
CA SER A 149 14.05 1.42 13.07
C SER A 149 14.94 0.18 13.05
N LYS A 150 14.88 -0.63 14.10
CA LYS A 150 15.65 -1.89 14.19
C LYS A 150 15.22 -2.89 13.11
N VAL A 151 13.92 -3.08 12.93
CA VAL A 151 13.37 -3.98 11.90
C VAL A 151 13.79 -3.53 10.50
N LYS A 152 13.65 -2.24 10.18
CA LYS A 152 14.10 -1.68 8.89
C LYS A 152 15.57 -1.94 8.62
N ASN A 153 16.43 -1.73 9.62
CA ASN A 153 17.86 -1.98 9.51
C ASN A 153 18.16 -3.48 9.28
N SER A 154 17.45 -4.35 9.98
CA SER A 154 17.62 -5.81 9.86
C SER A 154 17.16 -6.34 8.50
N ILE A 155 16.02 -5.87 7.99
CA ILE A 155 15.55 -6.17 6.63
C ILE A 155 16.63 -5.78 5.62
N ASN A 156 17.13 -4.55 5.69
CA ASN A 156 18.13 -4.03 4.76
C ASN A 156 19.49 -4.72 4.85
N LYS A 157 19.85 -5.21 6.04
CA LYS A 157 21.12 -5.93 6.26
C LYS A 157 21.07 -7.39 5.82
N LYS A 158 19.93 -8.06 6.05
CA LYS A 158 19.84 -9.53 5.95
C LYS A 158 19.06 -10.03 4.75
N LEU A 159 18.12 -9.22 4.22
CA LEU A 159 17.18 -9.65 3.21
C LEU A 159 17.40 -8.98 1.84
N ILE A 160 18.54 -8.33 1.65
CA ILE A 160 18.99 -7.79 0.34
C ILE A 160 20.15 -8.63 -0.18
N LYS A 161 20.09 -9.01 -1.46
CA LYS A 161 21.23 -9.59 -2.19
C LYS A 161 22.28 -8.50 -2.46
N PRO A 162 23.50 -8.60 -1.95
CA PRO A 162 24.52 -7.55 -2.13
C PRO A 162 24.83 -7.21 -3.60
N LYS A 163 24.88 -8.23 -4.47
CA LYS A 163 25.20 -8.04 -5.90
C LYS A 163 24.10 -7.34 -6.69
N SER A 164 22.84 -7.78 -6.54
CA SER A 164 21.71 -7.23 -7.30
C SER A 164 21.07 -6.01 -6.65
N GLY A 165 21.13 -5.89 -5.34
CA GLY A 165 20.43 -4.88 -4.56
C GLY A 165 18.93 -5.17 -4.38
N LEU A 166 18.47 -6.36 -4.80
CA LEU A 166 17.07 -6.80 -4.68
C LEU A 166 16.82 -7.53 -3.37
N TYR A 167 15.60 -7.46 -2.88
CA TYR A 167 15.17 -8.23 -1.73
C TYR A 167 14.90 -9.68 -2.11
N ILE A 168 15.35 -10.59 -1.26
CA ILE A 168 15.04 -12.02 -1.30
C ILE A 168 13.75 -12.29 -0.53
N ASP A 169 13.12 -13.44 -0.78
CA ASP A 169 11.86 -13.81 -0.13
C ASP A 169 11.99 -14.00 1.39
N GLY A 170 13.15 -14.44 1.85
CA GLY A 170 13.45 -14.59 3.28
C GLY A 170 14.87 -15.05 3.54
N GLU A 171 15.24 -15.21 4.81
CA GLU A 171 16.57 -15.68 5.21
C GLU A 171 16.89 -17.04 4.57
N GLY A 172 18.02 -17.12 3.86
CA GLY A 172 18.46 -18.33 3.17
C GLY A 172 17.77 -18.58 1.82
N SER A 173 16.88 -17.71 1.35
CA SER A 173 16.32 -17.78 0.01
C SER A 173 17.30 -17.28 -1.03
N ILE A 174 17.30 -17.91 -2.20
CA ILE A 174 17.96 -17.39 -3.42
C ILE A 174 16.99 -16.71 -4.37
N HIS A 175 15.68 -16.84 -4.12
CA HIS A 175 14.62 -16.25 -4.93
C HIS A 175 14.34 -14.80 -4.51
N SER A 176 13.91 -13.99 -5.47
CA SER A 176 13.44 -12.61 -5.27
C SER A 176 12.11 -12.46 -5.95
N SER A 177 11.02 -12.52 -5.21
CA SER A 177 9.67 -12.34 -5.74
C SER A 177 9.34 -10.87 -5.96
N LEU A 178 8.29 -10.64 -6.75
CA LEU A 178 7.67 -9.32 -6.89
C LEU A 178 7.26 -8.75 -5.52
N HIS A 179 6.61 -9.58 -4.67
CA HIS A 179 6.11 -9.20 -3.34
C HIS A 179 7.21 -8.77 -2.38
N ALA A 180 8.32 -9.51 -2.35
CA ALA A 180 9.48 -9.18 -1.52
C ALA A 180 10.14 -7.85 -1.92
N ASN A 181 9.79 -7.28 -3.09
CA ASN A 181 10.34 -6.04 -3.58
C ASN A 181 9.34 -4.87 -3.57
N PHE A 182 8.07 -5.05 -3.95
CA PHE A 182 7.13 -3.93 -3.91
C PHE A 182 6.68 -3.55 -2.49
N LEU A 183 6.59 -4.48 -1.53
CA LEU A 183 6.20 -4.13 -0.16
C LEU A 183 7.25 -3.29 0.56
N PRO A 184 8.55 -3.61 0.52
CA PRO A 184 9.58 -2.69 1.00
C PRO A 184 9.55 -1.33 0.29
N LEU A 185 9.21 -1.28 -1.01
CA LEU A 185 9.05 -0.03 -1.75
C LEU A 185 7.86 0.77 -1.23
N LYS A 186 6.68 0.14 -1.13
CA LYS A 186 5.45 0.75 -0.59
C LYS A 186 5.65 1.40 0.77
N PHE A 187 6.38 0.72 1.66
CA PHE A 187 6.58 1.16 3.05
C PHE A 187 7.84 2.00 3.29
N GLY A 188 8.57 2.35 2.23
CA GLY A 188 9.76 3.21 2.34
C GLY A 188 10.92 2.57 3.10
N ILE A 189 11.06 1.25 3.01
CA ILE A 189 12.14 0.49 3.65
C ILE A 189 13.45 0.63 2.85
N ILE A 190 13.35 0.72 1.53
CA ILE A 190 14.46 0.60 0.59
C ILE A 190 15.49 1.73 0.76
N PRO A 191 16.79 1.43 0.87
CA PRO A 191 17.84 2.44 0.82
C PRO A 191 17.90 3.12 -0.56
N LYS A 192 18.16 4.44 -0.58
CA LYS A 192 18.18 5.25 -1.81
C LYS A 192 19.03 4.62 -2.93
N LYS A 193 20.20 4.06 -2.60
CA LYS A 193 21.11 3.41 -3.55
C LYS A 193 20.55 2.17 -4.28
N ASN A 194 19.46 1.57 -3.75
CA ASN A 194 18.83 0.36 -4.30
C ASN A 194 17.52 0.68 -5.03
N LEU A 195 16.99 1.89 -4.87
CA LEU A 195 15.64 2.25 -5.28
C LEU A 195 15.39 2.00 -6.77
N GLU A 196 16.26 2.50 -7.65
CA GLU A 196 16.13 2.33 -9.10
C GLU A 196 16.18 0.86 -9.53
N LYS A 197 17.07 0.08 -8.92
CA LYS A 197 17.18 -1.37 -9.22
C LYS A 197 15.92 -2.13 -8.86
N VAL A 198 15.34 -1.82 -7.70
CA VAL A 198 14.09 -2.44 -7.24
C VAL A 198 12.92 -2.01 -8.13
N ILE A 199 12.80 -0.74 -8.49
CA ILE A 199 11.77 -0.25 -9.41
C ILE A 199 11.90 -0.93 -10.78
N ALA A 200 13.10 -1.02 -11.34
CA ALA A 200 13.34 -1.70 -12.62
C ALA A 200 12.94 -3.19 -12.55
N PHE A 201 13.24 -3.86 -11.45
CA PHE A 201 12.85 -5.25 -11.24
C PHE A 201 11.33 -5.40 -11.15
N ILE A 202 10.62 -4.54 -10.40
CA ILE A 202 9.17 -4.53 -10.31
C ILE A 202 8.54 -4.33 -11.69
N LYS A 203 9.05 -3.36 -12.47
CA LYS A 203 8.59 -3.13 -13.85
C LYS A 203 8.78 -4.35 -14.75
N LYS A 204 9.90 -5.06 -14.60
CA LYS A 204 10.18 -6.29 -15.36
C LYS A 204 9.20 -7.43 -15.02
N LYS A 205 8.77 -7.53 -13.77
CA LYS A 205 7.83 -8.56 -13.29
C LYS A 205 6.37 -8.27 -13.68
N GLY A 206 6.00 -7.02 -13.85
CA GLY A 206 4.64 -6.64 -14.22
C GLY A 206 3.60 -7.01 -13.17
N MET A 207 2.43 -7.51 -13.60
CA MET A 207 1.32 -7.93 -12.74
C MET A 207 1.50 -9.38 -12.24
N SER A 208 2.71 -9.78 -11.83
CA SER A 208 2.96 -11.11 -11.27
C SER A 208 2.53 -11.21 -9.80
N CYS A 209 1.30 -10.79 -9.52
CA CYS A 209 0.60 -10.87 -8.25
C CYS A 209 -0.90 -11.08 -8.47
N SER A 210 -1.62 -11.48 -7.45
CA SER A 210 -3.07 -11.59 -7.48
C SER A 210 -3.77 -10.22 -7.47
N PRO A 211 -5.10 -10.15 -7.65
CA PRO A 211 -5.86 -8.92 -7.42
C PRO A 211 -5.67 -8.34 -6.02
N TYR A 212 -5.51 -9.18 -4.98
CA TYR A 212 -5.14 -8.76 -3.63
C TYR A 212 -3.79 -8.06 -3.59
N GLY A 213 -2.77 -8.62 -4.22
CA GLY A 213 -1.42 -8.03 -4.29
C GLY A 213 -1.37 -6.76 -5.13
N ALA A 214 -2.26 -6.62 -6.12
CA ALA A 214 -2.27 -5.50 -7.05
C ALA A 214 -2.42 -4.15 -6.37
N GLN A 215 -3.32 -4.00 -5.37
CA GLN A 215 -3.46 -2.75 -4.61
C GLN A 215 -2.10 -2.29 -4.05
N HIS A 216 -1.34 -3.21 -3.48
CA HIS A 216 -0.04 -2.90 -2.88
C HIS A 216 1.03 -2.57 -3.93
N LEU A 217 0.99 -3.24 -5.07
CA LEU A 217 1.87 -2.97 -6.21
C LEU A 217 1.65 -1.54 -6.74
N PHE A 218 0.40 -1.15 -6.95
CA PHE A 218 0.06 0.20 -7.43
C PHE A 218 0.43 1.28 -6.42
N ASP A 219 0.17 1.06 -5.12
CA ASP A 219 0.62 1.96 -4.07
C ASP A 219 2.14 2.18 -4.12
N ALA A 220 2.92 1.11 -4.32
CA ALA A 220 4.37 1.19 -4.44
C ALA A 220 4.81 1.99 -5.68
N LEU A 221 4.17 1.73 -6.83
CA LEU A 221 4.48 2.41 -8.09
C LEU A 221 4.16 3.92 -8.01
N TYR A 222 2.95 4.29 -7.61
CA TYR A 222 2.55 5.70 -7.57
C TYR A 222 3.27 6.50 -6.47
N LYS A 223 3.53 5.90 -5.31
CA LYS A 223 4.37 6.54 -4.27
C LYS A 223 5.81 6.78 -4.73
N SER A 224 6.28 5.98 -5.68
CA SER A 224 7.61 6.12 -6.31
C SER A 224 7.58 6.89 -7.63
N GLU A 225 6.48 7.62 -7.90
CA GLU A 225 6.31 8.49 -9.08
C GLU A 225 6.43 7.75 -10.42
N GLN A 226 6.01 6.47 -10.45
CA GLN A 226 6.02 5.64 -11.65
C GLN A 226 4.64 5.64 -12.35
N SER A 227 4.03 6.81 -12.48
CA SER A 227 2.65 6.98 -12.97
C SER A 227 2.44 6.46 -14.41
N GLU A 228 3.40 6.68 -15.30
CA GLU A 228 3.36 6.15 -16.67
C GLU A 228 3.24 4.62 -16.66
N TYR A 229 4.11 3.95 -15.91
CA TYR A 229 4.08 2.50 -15.82
C TYR A 229 2.85 2.00 -15.07
N GLY A 230 2.44 2.69 -14.01
CA GLY A 230 1.21 2.39 -13.28
C GLY A 230 -0.02 2.44 -14.18
N LEU A 231 -0.19 3.51 -14.97
CA LEU A 231 -1.29 3.62 -15.92
C LEU A 231 -1.26 2.52 -16.99
N LYS A 232 -0.09 2.26 -17.59
CA LYS A 232 0.10 1.17 -18.56
C LYS A 232 -0.30 -0.19 -17.99
N LEU A 233 0.03 -0.44 -16.73
CA LEU A 233 -0.29 -1.70 -16.08
C LEU A 233 -1.79 -1.79 -15.76
N LEU A 234 -2.41 -0.70 -15.28
CA LEU A 234 -3.84 -0.62 -14.98
C LEU A 234 -4.71 -0.84 -16.21
N THR A 235 -4.29 -0.32 -17.37
CA THR A 235 -5.00 -0.42 -18.65
C THR A 235 -4.54 -1.58 -19.52
N SER A 236 -3.73 -2.48 -18.98
CA SER A 236 -3.27 -3.67 -19.71
C SER A 236 -4.43 -4.61 -20.08
N LYS A 237 -4.23 -5.40 -21.15
CA LYS A 237 -5.25 -6.35 -21.68
C LYS A 237 -4.80 -7.80 -21.59
N GLY A 238 -3.74 -8.09 -20.84
CA GLY A 238 -3.28 -9.48 -20.66
C GLY A 238 -4.11 -10.22 -19.60
N ASP A 239 -3.87 -11.50 -19.45
CA ASP A 239 -4.60 -12.43 -18.56
C ASP A 239 -4.67 -12.00 -17.09
N ARG A 240 -3.76 -11.12 -16.64
CA ARG A 240 -3.75 -10.55 -15.29
C ARG A 240 -4.12 -9.09 -15.37
N SER A 241 -5.38 -8.80 -15.71
CA SER A 241 -5.87 -7.43 -15.84
C SER A 241 -7.38 -7.36 -15.61
N TRP A 242 -7.86 -6.19 -15.23
CA TRP A 242 -9.30 -5.91 -15.15
C TRP A 242 -9.98 -5.91 -16.52
N ALA A 243 -9.25 -5.57 -17.59
CA ALA A 243 -9.76 -5.67 -18.96
C ALA A 243 -10.09 -7.12 -19.34
N HIS A 244 -9.25 -8.08 -18.94
CA HIS A 244 -9.51 -9.50 -19.12
C HIS A 244 -10.83 -9.94 -18.44
N TRP A 245 -11.07 -9.50 -17.21
CA TRP A 245 -12.34 -9.80 -16.53
C TRP A 245 -13.55 -9.30 -17.31
N ILE A 246 -13.48 -8.05 -17.79
CA ILE A 246 -14.61 -7.39 -18.45
C ILE A 246 -14.84 -7.95 -19.86
N TYR A 247 -13.79 -8.06 -20.66
CA TYR A 247 -13.93 -8.34 -22.10
C TYR A 247 -13.85 -9.82 -22.43
N ASP A 248 -13.03 -10.59 -21.72
CA ASP A 248 -12.82 -12.00 -22.06
C ASP A 248 -13.67 -12.92 -21.18
N LEU A 249 -13.79 -12.63 -19.88
CA LEU A 249 -14.58 -13.44 -18.95
C LEU A 249 -16.03 -12.96 -18.82
N GLY A 250 -16.37 -11.75 -19.28
CA GLY A 250 -17.71 -11.18 -19.17
C GLY A 250 -18.14 -10.89 -17.72
N ALA A 251 -17.18 -10.65 -16.82
CA ALA A 251 -17.47 -10.41 -15.42
C ALA A 251 -18.16 -9.05 -15.21
N THR A 252 -19.22 -9.05 -14.42
CA THR A 252 -19.96 -7.83 -14.00
C THR A 252 -19.63 -7.43 -12.56
N MET A 253 -18.86 -8.24 -11.86
CA MET A 253 -18.37 -8.03 -10.49
C MET A 253 -16.85 -8.20 -10.46
N THR A 254 -16.23 -7.74 -9.38
CA THR A 254 -14.80 -7.96 -9.14
C THR A 254 -14.55 -9.39 -8.68
N LEU A 255 -13.55 -10.05 -9.25
CA LEU A 255 -13.24 -11.45 -9.01
C LEU A 255 -12.14 -11.64 -7.96
N GLU A 256 -12.05 -12.83 -7.38
CA GLU A 256 -11.03 -13.22 -6.42
C GLU A 256 -9.65 -13.40 -7.04
N ALA A 257 -9.61 -13.94 -8.26
CA ALA A 257 -8.40 -14.26 -9.01
C ALA A 257 -8.49 -13.70 -10.45
N TRP A 258 -7.37 -13.61 -11.17
CA TRP A 258 -7.37 -13.08 -12.53
C TRP A 258 -8.06 -13.98 -13.54
N ASP A 259 -8.07 -15.30 -13.30
CA ASP A 259 -8.67 -16.26 -14.23
C ASP A 259 -8.89 -17.60 -13.52
N PHE A 260 -9.86 -18.40 -14.01
CA PHE A 260 -10.11 -19.79 -13.56
C PHE A 260 -8.88 -20.70 -13.68
N LYS A 261 -8.02 -20.48 -14.68
CA LYS A 261 -6.78 -21.25 -14.84
C LYS A 261 -5.82 -21.08 -13.67
N PHE A 262 -5.92 -19.98 -12.93
CA PHE A 262 -5.12 -19.73 -11.74
C PHE A 262 -5.81 -20.24 -10.47
N LYS A 263 -7.13 -20.13 -10.40
CA LYS A 263 -7.95 -20.60 -9.27
C LYS A 263 -9.30 -21.09 -9.77
N PRO A 264 -9.44 -22.42 -10.06
CA PRO A 264 -10.66 -22.97 -10.65
C PRO A 264 -11.95 -22.75 -9.86
N ASN A 265 -11.85 -22.62 -8.53
CA ASN A 265 -12.96 -22.35 -7.62
C ASN A 265 -12.95 -20.90 -7.09
N MET A 266 -12.54 -19.93 -7.90
CA MET A 266 -12.53 -18.54 -7.49
C MET A 266 -13.93 -17.99 -7.25
N ASP A 267 -14.03 -17.05 -6.29
CA ASP A 267 -15.26 -16.30 -6.06
C ASP A 267 -15.47 -15.25 -7.16
N TRP A 268 -16.71 -15.13 -7.62
CA TRP A 268 -17.12 -14.15 -8.64
C TRP A 268 -17.55 -12.81 -8.04
N ASN A 269 -17.47 -12.66 -6.73
CA ASN A 269 -17.77 -11.45 -5.99
C ASN A 269 -16.76 -11.29 -4.85
N HIS A 270 -15.65 -10.64 -5.13
CA HIS A 270 -14.58 -10.47 -4.15
C HIS A 270 -14.09 -9.02 -4.08
N ALA A 271 -14.16 -8.44 -2.89
CA ALA A 271 -13.90 -7.01 -2.66
C ALA A 271 -12.47 -6.58 -3.03
N TRP A 272 -11.45 -7.41 -2.84
CA TRP A 272 -10.07 -7.02 -3.15
C TRP A 272 -9.80 -6.77 -4.63
N GLY A 273 -10.67 -7.28 -5.52
CA GLY A 273 -10.62 -6.98 -6.96
C GLY A 273 -11.00 -5.54 -7.30
N SER A 274 -11.56 -4.77 -6.36
CA SER A 274 -11.99 -3.37 -6.57
C SER A 274 -10.87 -2.33 -6.43
N ALA A 275 -9.60 -2.75 -6.36
CA ALA A 275 -8.44 -1.88 -6.26
C ALA A 275 -8.43 -0.67 -7.23
N PRO A 276 -8.92 -0.76 -8.50
CA PRO A 276 -8.97 0.40 -9.40
C PRO A 276 -9.70 1.62 -8.83
N GLY A 277 -10.79 1.44 -8.10
CA GLY A 277 -11.51 2.55 -7.47
C GLY A 277 -10.63 3.36 -6.53
N ASN A 278 -9.88 2.67 -5.68
CA ASN A 278 -8.93 3.29 -4.76
C ASN A 278 -7.71 3.89 -5.49
N ILE A 279 -7.17 3.17 -6.50
CA ILE A 279 -6.02 3.65 -7.30
C ILE A 279 -6.38 4.95 -8.04
N ILE A 280 -7.56 5.01 -8.65
CA ILE A 280 -8.02 6.20 -9.39
C ILE A 280 -8.13 7.39 -8.43
N ALA A 281 -8.82 7.23 -7.31
CA ALA A 281 -9.04 8.32 -6.36
C ALA A 281 -7.73 8.79 -5.69
N ASN A 282 -6.99 7.85 -5.11
CA ASN A 282 -5.84 8.19 -4.25
C ASN A 282 -4.56 8.49 -5.03
N HIS A 283 -4.41 7.98 -6.24
CA HIS A 283 -3.17 8.09 -7.00
C HIS A 283 -3.32 8.82 -8.34
N ILE A 284 -4.24 8.38 -9.21
CA ILE A 284 -4.42 9.05 -10.51
C ILE A 284 -4.96 10.46 -10.28
N MET A 285 -6.02 10.62 -9.51
CA MET A 285 -6.55 11.92 -9.13
C MET A 285 -5.82 12.53 -7.91
N GLY A 286 -5.20 11.68 -7.09
CA GLY A 286 -4.23 12.08 -6.08
C GLY A 286 -4.83 12.66 -4.79
N ILE A 287 -6.07 12.33 -4.43
CA ILE A 287 -6.76 12.84 -3.23
C ILE A 287 -6.38 11.99 -2.02
N GLN A 288 -5.66 12.55 -1.06
CA GLN A 288 -5.23 11.85 0.15
C GLN A 288 -5.25 12.77 1.38
N PRO A 289 -5.75 12.33 2.54
CA PRO A 289 -5.64 13.11 3.76
C PRO A 289 -4.17 13.23 4.21
N ILE A 290 -3.72 14.44 4.52
CA ILE A 290 -2.43 14.71 5.17
C ILE A 290 -2.63 14.79 6.68
N LYS A 291 -3.73 15.43 7.10
CA LYS A 291 -4.16 15.46 8.49
C LYS A 291 -5.48 14.72 8.66
N PRO A 292 -5.72 14.18 9.87
CA PRO A 292 -6.92 13.42 10.15
C PRO A 292 -8.21 14.18 9.84
N GLY A 293 -9.23 13.45 9.42
CA GLY A 293 -10.53 14.02 9.06
C GLY A 293 -10.45 15.00 7.90
N PHE A 294 -9.50 14.85 6.99
CA PHE A 294 -9.29 15.76 5.86
C PHE A 294 -9.14 17.24 6.25
N GLU A 295 -8.61 17.53 7.45
CA GLU A 295 -8.30 18.92 7.83
C GLU A 295 -7.35 19.55 6.80
N ILE A 296 -6.33 18.78 6.37
CA ILE A 296 -5.50 19.11 5.23
C ILE A 296 -5.51 17.93 4.27
N VAL A 297 -5.87 18.21 3.01
CA VAL A 297 -5.86 17.23 1.92
C VAL A 297 -4.67 17.47 0.99
N ARG A 298 -4.03 16.41 0.54
CA ARG A 298 -3.11 16.44 -0.60
C ARG A 298 -3.89 16.19 -1.87
N ILE A 299 -3.66 17.04 -2.88
CA ILE A 299 -4.11 16.84 -4.24
C ILE A 299 -2.87 16.70 -5.11
N LYS A 300 -2.51 15.46 -5.47
CA LYS A 300 -1.30 15.13 -6.25
C LYS A 300 -1.69 14.28 -7.46
N PRO A 301 -2.30 14.87 -8.51
CA PRO A 301 -2.66 14.12 -9.70
C PRO A 301 -1.42 13.53 -10.39
N GLN A 302 -1.50 12.25 -10.73
CA GLN A 302 -0.45 11.53 -11.46
C GLN A 302 -1.06 10.87 -12.69
N ILE A 303 -1.69 11.69 -13.55
CA ILE A 303 -2.52 11.28 -14.68
C ILE A 303 -1.74 10.92 -15.95
N PHE A 304 -0.42 11.17 -15.98
CA PHE A 304 0.45 10.95 -17.15
C PHE A 304 -0.13 11.58 -18.44
N ASP A 305 -0.55 10.77 -19.44
CA ASP A 305 -1.09 11.21 -20.72
C ASP A 305 -2.62 11.17 -20.83
N ILE A 306 -3.32 10.94 -19.71
CA ILE A 306 -4.79 11.04 -19.67
C ILE A 306 -5.18 12.49 -20.01
N LYS A 307 -5.95 12.67 -21.10
CA LYS A 307 -6.31 14.00 -21.61
C LYS A 307 -7.29 14.75 -20.73
N SER A 308 -8.20 14.04 -20.10
CA SER A 308 -9.17 14.63 -19.18
C SER A 308 -9.61 13.61 -18.13
N ALA A 309 -9.86 14.12 -16.93
CA ALA A 309 -10.37 13.32 -15.82
C ALA A 309 -11.31 14.16 -14.96
N LYS A 310 -12.34 13.52 -14.40
CA LYS A 310 -13.28 14.16 -13.48
C LYS A 310 -13.57 13.21 -12.34
N LEU A 311 -13.60 13.74 -11.09
CA LEU A 311 -13.91 12.96 -9.90
C LEU A 311 -14.70 13.82 -8.91
N ASN A 312 -15.72 13.22 -8.33
CA ASN A 312 -16.37 13.68 -7.11
C ASN A 312 -15.99 12.71 -5.99
N TYR A 313 -15.39 13.23 -4.93
CA TYR A 313 -14.85 12.43 -3.81
C TYR A 313 -15.46 12.89 -2.49
N SER A 314 -16.26 12.04 -1.88
CA SER A 314 -16.92 12.34 -0.60
C SER A 314 -15.93 12.24 0.55
N THR A 315 -15.91 13.24 1.42
CA THR A 315 -15.14 13.27 2.66
C THR A 315 -16.06 13.59 3.83
N ILE A 316 -15.57 13.40 5.04
CA ILE A 316 -16.32 13.80 6.27
C ILE A 316 -16.60 15.32 6.31
N ARG A 317 -15.87 16.15 5.53
CA ARG A 317 -16.04 17.61 5.45
C ARG A 317 -16.88 18.05 4.26
N GLY A 318 -17.36 17.14 3.44
CA GLY A 318 -18.09 17.39 2.22
C GLY A 318 -17.39 16.83 0.99
N GLU A 319 -17.97 17.10 -0.18
CA GLU A 319 -17.48 16.58 -1.44
C GLU A 319 -16.37 17.47 -2.02
N ILE A 320 -15.25 16.84 -2.37
CA ILE A 320 -14.25 17.44 -3.26
C ILE A 320 -14.66 17.10 -4.68
N SER A 321 -14.99 18.11 -5.49
CA SER A 321 -15.21 17.93 -6.93
C SER A 321 -14.01 18.47 -7.70
N MET A 322 -13.48 17.68 -8.63
CA MET A 322 -12.29 18.03 -9.39
C MET A 322 -12.41 17.61 -10.84
N SER A 323 -12.04 18.49 -11.76
CA SER A 323 -11.87 18.19 -13.18
C SER A 323 -10.50 18.65 -13.66
N ILE A 324 -9.88 17.84 -14.51
CA ILE A 324 -8.56 18.09 -15.08
C ILE A 324 -8.64 18.00 -16.59
N ILE A 325 -7.98 18.95 -17.27
CA ILE A 325 -7.64 18.87 -18.68
C ILE A 325 -6.12 18.89 -18.78
N ASN A 326 -5.58 17.95 -19.52
CA ASN A 326 -4.13 17.73 -19.62
C ASN A 326 -3.76 17.49 -21.09
N ASP A 327 -3.00 18.41 -21.66
CA ASP A 327 -2.24 18.18 -22.88
C ASP A 327 -0.80 17.90 -22.50
N TYR A 328 -0.47 16.62 -22.37
CA TYR A 328 0.76 16.13 -21.77
C TYR A 328 1.99 16.88 -22.24
N LYS A 329 2.70 17.49 -21.30
CA LYS A 329 3.87 18.37 -21.46
C LYS A 329 3.62 19.74 -22.08
N ASN A 330 2.42 20.10 -22.47
CA ASN A 330 2.13 21.41 -23.05
C ASN A 330 1.27 22.28 -22.11
N PHE A 331 0.20 21.71 -21.58
CA PHE A 331 -0.79 22.43 -20.80
C PHE A 331 -1.43 21.53 -19.73
N PHE A 332 -1.70 22.13 -18.56
CA PHE A 332 -2.46 21.48 -17.51
C PHE A 332 -3.43 22.48 -16.89
N SER A 333 -4.68 22.11 -16.80
CA SER A 333 -5.71 22.89 -16.12
C SER A 333 -6.45 22.01 -15.12
N MET A 334 -6.82 22.59 -13.99
CA MET A 334 -7.60 21.92 -12.96
C MET A 334 -8.63 22.88 -12.36
N ASP A 335 -9.89 22.49 -12.44
CA ASP A 335 -10.97 23.07 -11.64
C ASP A 335 -11.20 22.19 -10.43
N ILE A 336 -11.24 22.79 -9.24
CA ILE A 336 -11.47 22.06 -8.00
C ILE A 336 -12.36 22.87 -7.06
N ASN A 337 -13.30 22.19 -6.42
CA ASN A 337 -14.04 22.71 -5.29
C ASN A 337 -13.60 22.02 -4.00
N ILE A 338 -13.09 22.79 -3.04
CA ILE A 338 -12.62 22.32 -1.74
C ILE A 338 -13.70 22.62 -0.71
N PRO A 339 -14.20 21.63 0.04
CA PRO A 339 -15.21 21.81 1.09
C PRO A 339 -14.80 22.85 2.13
N SER A 340 -15.79 23.39 2.84
CA SER A 340 -15.56 24.26 4.01
C SER A 340 -14.73 23.55 5.08
N ASN A 341 -13.93 24.31 5.83
CA ASN A 341 -13.07 23.81 6.91
C ASN A 341 -12.02 22.79 6.44
N MET A 342 -11.62 22.82 5.19
CA MET A 342 -10.55 22.03 4.59
C MET A 342 -9.49 22.95 3.97
N GLU A 343 -8.24 22.58 4.11
CA GLU A 343 -7.10 23.19 3.41
C GLU A 343 -6.47 22.17 2.47
N ALA A 344 -5.97 22.60 1.32
CA ALA A 344 -5.29 21.72 0.38
C ALA A 344 -3.82 22.09 0.17
N GLU A 345 -2.99 21.05 0.03
CA GLU A 345 -1.67 21.12 -0.62
C GLU A 345 -1.78 20.50 -2.00
N ILE A 346 -1.55 21.31 -3.05
CA ILE A 346 -1.72 20.88 -4.43
C ILE A 346 -0.37 20.73 -5.12
N TYR A 347 -0.19 19.58 -5.75
CA TYR A 347 1.01 19.18 -6.46
C TYR A 347 0.70 19.16 -7.95
N PHE A 348 1.30 20.07 -8.69
CA PHE A 348 1.15 20.14 -10.15
C PHE A 348 2.35 19.49 -10.84
N PRO A 349 2.16 18.80 -11.98
CA PRO A 349 3.27 18.21 -12.71
C PRO A 349 4.20 19.30 -13.24
N LYS A 350 5.51 19.06 -13.08
CA LYS A 350 6.54 19.92 -13.65
C LYS A 350 6.92 19.40 -15.04
N TYR A 351 6.47 20.07 -16.09
CA TYR A 351 6.73 19.69 -17.48
C TYR A 351 7.97 20.36 -18.08
N PHE A 352 8.31 21.57 -17.62
CA PHE A 352 9.46 22.35 -18.10
C PHE A 352 9.95 23.32 -17.02
N ASN A 353 11.13 23.90 -17.25
CA ASN A 353 11.70 24.92 -16.37
C ASN A 353 10.91 26.23 -16.48
N ASP A 354 10.97 27.07 -15.45
CA ASP A 354 10.32 28.39 -15.37
C ASP A 354 8.78 28.37 -15.54
N GLN A 355 8.18 27.24 -15.23
CA GLN A 355 6.75 27.02 -15.31
C GLN A 355 6.02 27.88 -14.27
N LYS A 356 4.96 28.57 -14.68
CA LYS A 356 4.13 29.43 -13.81
C LYS A 356 2.78 28.79 -13.55
N ILE A 357 2.25 29.05 -12.35
CA ILE A 357 0.91 28.62 -11.95
C ILE A 357 0.03 29.87 -11.83
N LYS A 358 -1.12 29.87 -12.50
CA LYS A 358 -2.19 30.81 -12.25
C LYS A 358 -3.30 30.16 -11.46
N MET A 359 -3.79 30.84 -10.41
CA MET A 359 -5.01 30.50 -9.70
C MET A 359 -6.02 31.62 -9.91
N ASN A 360 -7.19 31.31 -10.46
CA ASN A 360 -8.24 32.28 -10.79
C ASN A 360 -7.69 33.47 -11.62
N GLY A 361 -6.84 33.16 -12.61
CA GLY A 361 -6.22 34.15 -13.51
C GLY A 361 -5.01 34.89 -12.95
N LYS A 362 -4.68 34.79 -11.66
CA LYS A 362 -3.54 35.46 -11.02
C LYS A 362 -2.39 34.50 -10.79
N THR A 363 -1.18 34.92 -11.13
CA THR A 363 0.03 34.15 -10.84
C THR A 363 0.22 34.01 -9.32
N ILE A 364 0.58 32.81 -8.88
CA ILE A 364 0.80 32.48 -7.47
C ILE A 364 2.17 31.86 -7.27
N ASP A 365 2.71 32.03 -6.06
CA ASP A 365 3.98 31.42 -5.66
C ASP A 365 3.84 29.92 -5.45
N HIS A 366 4.91 29.20 -5.71
CA HIS A 366 5.01 27.77 -5.52
C HIS A 366 6.41 27.35 -5.07
N VAL A 367 6.51 26.14 -4.53
CA VAL A 367 7.78 25.50 -4.19
C VAL A 367 8.03 24.39 -5.20
N GLU A 368 9.21 24.39 -5.82
CA GLU A 368 9.63 23.28 -6.67
C GLU A 368 10.21 22.13 -5.84
N LYS A 369 9.74 20.92 -6.11
CA LYS A 369 10.30 19.72 -5.51
C LYS A 369 10.25 18.56 -6.50
N GLU A 370 11.44 18.08 -6.91
CA GLU A 370 11.55 16.96 -7.86
C GLU A 370 10.71 17.22 -9.13
N ASN A 371 9.70 16.39 -9.37
CA ASN A 371 8.84 16.46 -10.56
C ASN A 371 7.56 17.28 -10.36
N PHE A 372 7.47 18.07 -9.28
CA PHE A 372 6.25 18.81 -8.92
C PHE A 372 6.50 20.27 -8.55
N LEU A 373 5.50 21.09 -8.88
CA LEU A 373 5.31 22.44 -8.35
C LEU A 373 4.25 22.33 -7.25
N ILE A 374 4.56 22.80 -6.04
CA ILE A 374 3.71 22.61 -4.86
C ILE A 374 3.16 23.95 -4.39
N VAL A 375 1.85 24.05 -4.33
CA VAL A 375 1.13 25.17 -3.73
C VAL A 375 0.48 24.70 -2.44
N LYS A 376 0.72 25.42 -1.36
CA LYS A 376 0.22 25.06 -0.03
C LYS A 376 -0.81 26.07 0.46
N LYS A 377 -1.57 25.70 1.51
CA LYS A 377 -2.55 26.55 2.16
C LYS A 377 -3.64 27.07 1.23
N ILE A 378 -4.10 26.22 0.32
CA ILE A 378 -5.25 26.53 -0.52
C ILE A 378 -6.52 26.30 0.29
N GLY A 379 -7.21 27.38 0.62
CA GLY A 379 -8.45 27.33 1.39
C GLY A 379 -9.65 26.85 0.57
N SER A 380 -10.78 26.69 1.25
CA SER A 380 -12.07 26.21 0.71
C SER A 380 -12.61 27.04 -0.46
N GLY A 381 -13.60 26.47 -1.16
CA GLY A 381 -14.30 27.04 -2.29
C GLY A 381 -13.72 26.66 -3.64
N GLN A 382 -14.33 27.20 -4.68
CA GLN A 382 -13.96 26.89 -6.05
C GLN A 382 -12.66 27.58 -6.46
N LYS A 383 -11.77 26.85 -7.11
CA LYS A 383 -10.49 27.33 -7.64
C LYS A 383 -10.30 26.79 -9.06
N ASN A 384 -9.79 27.65 -9.93
CA ASN A 384 -9.31 27.27 -11.26
C ASN A 384 -7.80 27.46 -11.30
N PHE A 385 -7.07 26.40 -11.67
CA PHE A 385 -5.63 26.42 -11.83
C PHE A 385 -5.27 26.19 -13.28
N ASN A 386 -4.31 26.98 -13.77
CA ASN A 386 -3.73 26.82 -15.10
C ASN A 386 -2.20 26.85 -14.99
N ILE A 387 -1.55 25.90 -15.66
CA ILE A 387 -0.11 25.83 -15.75
C ILE A 387 0.31 26.00 -17.19
N PHE A 388 1.24 26.88 -17.39
CA PHE A 388 1.74 27.28 -18.71
C PHE A 388 3.23 27.61 -18.61
N ARG A 389 3.84 27.67 -19.76
CA ARG A 389 5.24 28.06 -19.96
C ARG A 389 5.45 29.53 -19.71
#